data_8ed1a353258cb8933cf3bfd7dd0e8fc0
#
_entry.id   8ed1a353258cb8933cf3bfd7dd0e8fc0
#
_cell.length_a   1.000
_cell.length_b   1.000
_cell.length_c   1.000
_cell.angle_alpha   90.00
_cell.angle_beta   90.00
_cell.angle_gamma   90.00
#
_symmetry.space_group_name_H-M   'P 1'
#
loop_
_entity.id
_entity.type
_entity.pdbx_description
1 polymer ?
#
loop_
_entity_poly.entity_id
_entity_poly.type
_entity_poly.pdbx_seq_one_letter_code
_entity_poly.pdbx_strand_id
1 'polypeptide(L)'
;MIAYKRMVMSVLRWMLFPVRWLRCRRDGVVHTAGRQTIPNEQLFAVVTEVLREGHTAVIWVKGYSMRPFLEHERDRVKLAAPGQVKVGDAVLAQIAPGRYVLHRILNVDDDRITLQGDGNLVGVEYCSVADICGVVTEYIRPGR
;
A
#
# COMPACT_ATOMS: atom_id res chain seq x y z
N MET A 1 12.37 -21.50 5.85
CA MET A 1 11.89 -21.53 4.46
C MET A 1 10.54 -22.21 4.28
N ILE A 2 10.30 -23.37 4.90
CA ILE A 2 9.01 -24.07 4.83
C ILE A 2 7.90 -23.34 5.61
N ALA A 3 8.22 -22.71 6.72
CA ALA A 3 7.27 -21.90 7.52
C ALA A 3 6.76 -20.66 6.76
N TYR A 4 7.62 -20.03 5.98
CA TYR A 4 7.28 -18.86 5.17
C TYR A 4 6.28 -19.18 4.05
N LYS A 5 6.50 -20.27 3.30
CA LYS A 5 5.56 -20.76 2.30
C LYS A 5 4.20 -21.15 2.89
N ARG A 6 4.20 -21.72 4.09
CA ARG A 6 2.97 -22.09 4.82
C ARG A 6 2.19 -20.86 5.28
N MET A 7 2.87 -19.81 5.72
CA MET A 7 2.27 -18.59 6.26
C MET A 7 1.59 -17.76 5.16
N VAL A 8 2.28 -17.53 4.04
CA VAL A 8 1.70 -16.85 2.87
C VAL A 8 0.55 -17.68 2.28
N MET A 9 0.66 -19.01 2.28
CA MET A 9 -0.40 -19.91 1.83
C MET A 9 -1.61 -19.93 2.78
N SER A 10 -1.45 -19.66 4.08
CA SER A 10 -2.56 -19.62 5.02
C SER A 10 -3.44 -18.39 4.82
N VAL A 11 -2.85 -17.23 4.57
CA VAL A 11 -3.57 -15.98 4.27
C VAL A 11 -4.30 -16.10 2.94
N LEU A 12 -3.65 -16.63 1.91
CA LEU A 12 -4.21 -16.80 0.58
C LEU A 12 -5.31 -17.90 0.53
N ARG A 13 -5.26 -18.88 1.43
CA ARG A 13 -6.24 -19.96 1.54
C ARG A 13 -7.61 -19.48 2.06
N TRP A 14 -7.64 -18.41 2.86
CA TRP A 14 -8.87 -17.78 3.35
C TRP A 14 -9.57 -16.92 2.30
N MET A 15 -8.86 -16.47 1.31
CA MET A 15 -9.37 -15.53 0.29
C MET A 15 -9.51 -16.22 -1.06
N LEU A 16 -9.95 -17.38 -1.30
CA LEU A 16 -10.35 -18.02 -2.59
C LEU A 16 -9.84 -17.35 -3.90
N PHE A 17 -8.67 -16.68 -3.84
CA PHE A 17 -8.09 -15.97 -4.97
C PHE A 17 -6.98 -16.78 -5.65
N PRO A 18 -6.95 -16.83 -6.97
CA PRO A 18 -5.84 -17.44 -7.68
C PRO A 18 -4.55 -16.68 -7.37
N VAL A 19 -3.60 -17.40 -6.75
CA VAL A 19 -2.26 -16.95 -6.31
C VAL A 19 -1.39 -16.34 -7.45
N ARG A 20 -1.95 -16.25 -8.67
CA ARG A 20 -1.23 -15.76 -9.87
C ARG A 20 -0.81 -14.28 -9.80
N TRP A 21 -1.36 -13.52 -8.86
CA TRP A 21 -1.20 -12.07 -8.79
C TRP A 21 -0.09 -11.58 -7.85
N LEU A 22 0.31 -12.44 -6.92
CA LEU A 22 1.34 -12.11 -5.95
C LEU A 22 2.59 -12.97 -6.23
N ARG A 23 3.69 -12.32 -6.51
CA ARG A 23 5.01 -12.95 -6.56
C ARG A 23 5.77 -12.63 -5.28
N CYS A 24 5.96 -13.62 -4.43
CA CYS A 24 6.88 -13.52 -3.32
C CYS A 24 8.29 -13.86 -3.78
N ARG A 25 9.23 -12.96 -3.60
CA ARG A 25 10.66 -13.24 -3.77
C ARG A 25 11.25 -13.87 -2.52
N ARG A 26 12.44 -14.45 -2.67
CA ARG A 26 13.17 -15.07 -1.55
C ARG A 26 13.53 -14.10 -0.42
N ASP A 27 13.51 -12.80 -0.69
CA ASP A 27 13.77 -11.70 0.25
C ASP A 27 12.56 -11.30 1.11
N GLY A 28 11.45 -12.01 0.98
CA GLY A 28 10.22 -11.70 1.74
C GLY A 28 9.42 -10.51 1.21
N VAL A 29 9.74 -10.03 0.00
CA VAL A 29 9.00 -8.95 -0.64
C VAL A 29 7.91 -9.52 -1.53
N VAL A 30 6.68 -9.10 -1.29
CA VAL A 30 5.52 -9.44 -2.13
C VAL A 30 5.38 -8.40 -3.22
N HIS A 31 5.36 -8.84 -4.46
CA HIS A 31 5.15 -7.98 -5.61
C HIS A 31 3.77 -8.24 -6.22
N THR A 32 3.05 -7.19 -6.54
CA THR A 32 1.84 -7.33 -7.35
C THR A 32 2.25 -7.61 -8.80
N ALA A 33 1.71 -8.69 -9.37
CA ALA A 33 2.04 -9.09 -10.74
C ALA A 33 1.27 -8.24 -11.75
N GLY A 34 1.99 -7.47 -12.56
CA GLY A 34 1.53 -6.96 -13.85
C GLY A 34 0.44 -5.89 -13.82
N ARG A 35 0.06 -5.47 -15.02
CA ARG A 35 -0.94 -4.44 -15.32
C ARG A 35 -2.39 -4.92 -15.15
N GLN A 36 -2.66 -5.99 -14.46
CA GLN A 36 -4.00 -6.54 -14.40
C GLN A 36 -4.87 -5.76 -13.40
N THR A 37 -6.10 -5.54 -13.80
CA THR A 37 -7.10 -4.80 -13.04
C THR A 37 -7.75 -5.69 -11.99
N ILE A 38 -7.11 -5.81 -10.83
CA ILE A 38 -7.79 -6.33 -9.64
C ILE A 38 -8.53 -5.14 -9.01
N PRO A 39 -9.77 -5.29 -8.55
CA PRO A 39 -10.43 -4.25 -7.77
C PRO A 39 -9.52 -3.82 -6.61
N ASN A 40 -9.31 -2.53 -6.46
CA ASN A 40 -8.40 -1.96 -5.46
C ASN A 40 -8.71 -2.44 -4.05
N GLU A 41 -9.99 -2.60 -3.73
CA GLU A 41 -10.44 -3.11 -2.45
C GLU A 41 -9.84 -4.48 -2.11
N GLN A 42 -9.89 -5.41 -3.05
CA GLN A 42 -9.38 -6.76 -2.86
C GLN A 42 -7.86 -6.78 -2.78
N LEU A 43 -7.20 -6.03 -3.66
CA LEU A 43 -5.74 -5.92 -3.66
C LEU A 43 -5.23 -5.37 -2.35
N PHE A 44 -5.79 -4.27 -1.87
CA PHE A 44 -5.30 -3.60 -0.67
C PHE A 44 -5.67 -4.33 0.62
N ALA A 45 -6.75 -5.10 0.65
CA ALA A 45 -7.03 -6.00 1.76
C ALA A 45 -5.94 -7.07 1.90
N VAL A 46 -5.49 -7.67 0.79
CA VAL A 46 -4.39 -8.64 0.79
C VAL A 46 -3.06 -7.97 1.17
N VAL A 47 -2.77 -6.80 0.61
CA VAL A 47 -1.56 -6.03 0.94
C VAL A 47 -1.52 -5.71 2.43
N THR A 48 -2.62 -5.24 3.01
CA THR A 48 -2.74 -4.93 4.44
C THR A 48 -2.40 -6.14 5.30
N GLU A 49 -2.91 -7.30 4.96
CA GLU A 49 -2.64 -8.53 5.71
C GLU A 49 -1.18 -8.96 5.61
N VAL A 50 -0.60 -8.90 4.42
CA VAL A 50 0.83 -9.17 4.19
C VAL A 50 1.71 -8.26 5.06
N LEU A 51 1.37 -6.97 5.16
CA LEU A 51 2.10 -6.01 5.99
C LEU A 51 1.93 -6.30 7.49
N ARG A 52 0.74 -6.69 7.94
CA ARG A 52 0.50 -7.09 9.33
C ARG A 52 1.33 -8.29 9.77
N GLU A 53 1.62 -9.20 8.84
CA GLU A 53 2.49 -10.35 9.09
C GLU A 53 3.99 -10.00 9.12
N GLY A 54 4.34 -8.73 8.96
CA GLY A 54 5.73 -8.25 9.02
C GLY A 54 6.48 -8.32 7.70
N HIS A 55 5.78 -8.60 6.58
CA HIS A 55 6.35 -8.56 5.23
C HIS A 55 6.27 -7.17 4.62
N THR A 56 7.01 -6.95 3.54
CA THR A 56 6.88 -5.76 2.71
C THR A 56 6.18 -6.09 1.39
N ALA A 57 5.54 -5.09 0.79
CA ALA A 57 4.86 -5.23 -0.48
C ALA A 57 5.29 -4.14 -1.45
N VAL A 58 5.49 -4.50 -2.71
CA VAL A 58 5.72 -3.54 -3.80
C VAL A 58 4.49 -3.50 -4.67
N ILE A 59 3.92 -2.32 -4.81
CA ILE A 59 2.72 -2.08 -5.62
C ILE A 59 2.99 -1.04 -6.70
N TRP A 60 2.26 -1.15 -7.80
CA TRP A 60 2.22 -0.13 -8.85
C TRP A 60 1.39 1.07 -8.40
N VAL A 61 1.89 2.28 -8.68
CA VAL A 61 1.12 3.51 -8.48
C VAL A 61 0.06 3.60 -9.56
N LYS A 62 -1.19 3.78 -9.13
CA LYS A 62 -2.34 4.00 -10.03
C LYS A 62 -3.02 5.31 -9.68
N GLY A 63 -3.47 6.03 -10.71
CA GLY A 63 -4.08 7.34 -10.56
C GLY A 63 -3.06 8.49 -10.61
N TYR A 64 -3.55 9.70 -10.47
CA TYR A 64 -2.79 10.93 -10.71
C TYR A 64 -2.66 11.83 -9.48
N SER A 65 -3.25 11.42 -8.35
CA SER A 65 -3.31 12.23 -7.13
C SER A 65 -1.95 12.50 -6.50
N MET A 66 -0.92 11.72 -6.82
CA MET A 66 0.45 11.88 -6.32
C MET A 66 1.41 12.52 -7.32
N ARG A 67 0.89 13.06 -8.43
CA ARG A 67 1.69 13.86 -9.36
C ARG A 67 2.12 15.18 -8.73
N PRO A 68 3.27 15.71 -9.10
CA PRO A 68 4.26 15.20 -10.06
C PRO A 68 5.24 14.18 -9.45
N PHE A 69 5.12 13.91 -8.15
CA PHE A 69 6.09 13.08 -7.44
C PHE A 69 6.05 11.60 -7.87
N LEU A 70 4.85 11.04 -8.02
CA LEU A 70 4.62 9.69 -8.50
C LEU A 70 3.75 9.69 -9.76
N GLU A 71 4.15 8.88 -10.74
CA GLU A 71 3.48 8.79 -12.03
C GLU A 71 2.73 7.47 -12.17
N HIS A 72 1.51 7.58 -12.71
CA HIS A 72 0.62 6.47 -12.98
C HIS A 72 1.28 5.37 -13.84
N GLU A 73 1.17 4.13 -13.41
CA GLU A 73 1.68 2.92 -14.10
C GLU A 73 3.15 2.96 -14.53
N ARG A 74 3.91 3.96 -14.08
CA ARG A 74 5.36 4.06 -14.26
C ARG A 74 6.11 3.74 -12.98
N ASP A 75 5.66 4.31 -11.88
CA ASP A 75 6.34 4.22 -10.60
C ASP A 75 5.73 3.12 -9.72
N ARG A 76 6.56 2.57 -8.86
CA ARG A 76 6.14 1.61 -7.82
C ARG A 76 6.54 2.14 -6.45
N VAL A 77 5.86 1.70 -5.43
CA VAL A 77 6.22 1.98 -4.05
C VAL A 77 6.36 0.68 -3.28
N LYS A 78 7.33 0.66 -2.38
CA LYS A 78 7.47 -0.41 -1.39
C LYS A 78 6.82 0.04 -0.09
N LEU A 79 5.94 -0.79 0.40
CA LEU A 79 5.18 -0.56 1.64
C LEU A 79 5.70 -1.48 2.74
N ALA A 80 5.73 -0.95 3.96
CA ALA A 80 5.94 -1.71 5.19
C ALA A 80 4.79 -1.46 6.16
N ALA A 81 4.68 -2.30 7.18
CA ALA A 81 3.73 -2.09 8.26
C ALA A 81 3.91 -0.69 8.87
N PRO A 82 2.82 0.03 9.18
CA PRO A 82 2.91 1.34 9.79
C PRO A 82 3.47 1.21 11.20
N GLY A 83 4.55 1.95 11.47
CA GLY A 83 5.03 2.21 12.81
C GLY A 83 4.47 3.53 13.31
N GLN A 84 5.30 4.35 13.94
CA GLN A 84 4.94 5.71 14.25
C GLN A 84 4.96 6.58 12.99
N VAL A 85 3.79 6.99 12.53
CA VAL A 85 3.66 7.85 11.35
C VAL A 85 3.88 9.31 11.70
N LYS A 86 4.37 10.09 10.73
CA LYS A 86 4.65 11.52 10.89
C LYS A 86 4.24 12.31 9.66
N VAL A 87 4.12 13.59 9.80
CA VAL A 87 3.92 14.52 8.68
C VAL A 87 5.00 14.34 7.62
N GLY A 88 4.58 14.29 6.38
CA GLY A 88 5.45 14.04 5.22
C GLY A 88 5.52 12.58 4.76
N ASP A 89 5.12 11.62 5.58
CA ASP A 89 5.05 10.22 5.17
C ASP A 89 3.99 10.03 4.07
N ALA A 90 4.33 9.28 3.04
CA ALA A 90 3.35 8.77 2.10
C ALA A 90 2.82 7.44 2.64
N VAL A 91 1.51 7.29 2.71
CA VAL A 91 0.85 6.14 3.33
C VAL A 91 -0.26 5.59 2.46
N LEU A 92 -0.47 4.28 2.58
CA LEU A 92 -1.68 3.63 2.12
C LEU A 92 -2.68 3.64 3.27
N ALA A 93 -3.83 4.26 3.07
CA ALA A 93 -4.87 4.39 4.09
C ALA A 93 -6.23 4.00 3.55
N GLN A 94 -7.05 3.40 4.41
CA GLN A 94 -8.46 3.16 4.15
C GLN A 94 -9.27 4.34 4.70
N ILE A 95 -9.82 5.16 3.83
CA ILE A 95 -10.56 6.38 4.22
C ILE A 95 -12.07 6.15 4.34
N ALA A 96 -12.57 5.05 3.83
CA ALA A 96 -13.93 4.56 3.97
C ALA A 96 -13.94 3.04 3.68
N PRO A 97 -15.00 2.29 4.02
CA PRO A 97 -15.08 0.87 3.70
C PRO A 97 -14.82 0.61 2.22
N GLY A 98 -13.80 -0.21 1.93
CA GLY A 98 -13.37 -0.56 0.57
C GLY A 98 -12.68 0.55 -0.22
N ARG A 99 -12.51 1.74 0.35
CA ARG A 99 -11.88 2.88 -0.32
C ARG A 99 -10.50 3.18 0.25
N TYR A 100 -9.49 2.94 -0.56
CA TYR A 100 -8.08 3.13 -0.20
C TYR A 100 -7.47 4.27 -1.01
N VAL A 101 -6.55 4.99 -0.38
CA VAL A 101 -5.76 6.04 -1.02
C VAL A 101 -4.28 5.87 -0.68
N LEU A 102 -3.41 6.24 -1.61
CA LEU A 102 -1.99 6.44 -1.39
C LEU A 102 -1.73 7.94 -1.41
N HIS A 103 -1.67 8.55 -0.24
CA HIS A 103 -1.53 10.01 -0.09
C HIS A 103 -0.48 10.36 0.97
N ARG A 104 -0.17 11.64 1.06
CA ARG A 104 0.81 12.16 2.00
C ARG A 104 0.13 12.69 3.25
N ILE A 105 0.74 12.45 4.41
CA ILE A 105 0.28 12.99 5.69
C ILE A 105 0.64 14.47 5.75
N LEU A 106 -0.37 15.32 5.87
CA LEU A 106 -0.22 16.76 6.08
C LEU A 106 -0.19 17.13 7.55
N ASN A 107 -0.99 16.45 8.36
CA ASN A 107 -1.10 16.74 9.79
C ASN A 107 -1.44 15.47 10.57
N VAL A 108 -0.92 15.41 11.78
CA VAL A 108 -1.23 14.38 12.77
C VAL A 108 -1.68 15.11 14.02
N ASP A 109 -2.93 14.92 14.43
CA ASP A 109 -3.54 15.51 15.62
C ASP A 109 -4.16 14.38 16.45
N ASP A 110 -3.43 13.92 17.44
CA ASP A 110 -3.71 12.71 18.22
C ASP A 110 -3.99 11.51 17.30
N ASP A 111 -5.24 11.05 17.23
CA ASP A 111 -5.65 9.93 16.36
C ASP A 111 -6.15 10.39 14.99
N ARG A 112 -6.27 11.68 14.76
CA ARG A 112 -6.76 12.22 13.47
C ARG A 112 -5.63 12.51 12.52
N ILE A 113 -5.66 11.85 11.38
CA ILE A 113 -4.70 12.04 10.30
C ILE A 113 -5.35 12.80 9.15
N THR A 114 -4.70 13.86 8.71
CA THR A 114 -5.08 14.59 7.49
C THR A 114 -4.19 14.19 6.34
N LEU A 115 -4.80 13.73 5.25
CA LEU A 115 -4.13 13.23 4.05
C LEU A 115 -4.41 14.14 2.85
N GLN A 116 -3.43 14.27 1.97
CA GLN A 116 -3.60 14.92 0.68
C GLN A 116 -2.71 14.27 -0.37
N GLY A 117 -3.25 14.06 -1.57
CA GLY A 117 -2.44 13.72 -2.72
C GLY A 117 -1.56 14.90 -3.15
N ASP A 118 -0.32 14.65 -3.52
CA ASP A 118 0.65 15.70 -3.92
C ASP A 118 0.14 16.53 -5.12
N GLY A 119 -0.72 15.97 -5.96
CA GLY A 119 -1.36 16.65 -7.08
C GLY A 119 -2.73 17.26 -6.78
N ASN A 120 -3.26 17.07 -5.59
CA ASN A 120 -4.56 17.62 -5.19
C ASN A 120 -4.38 18.99 -4.54
N LEU A 121 -4.73 20.04 -5.24
CA LEU A 121 -4.53 21.40 -4.76
C LEU A 121 -5.58 21.85 -3.73
N VAL A 122 -6.72 21.17 -3.63
CA VAL A 122 -7.89 21.64 -2.88
C VAL A 122 -8.47 20.57 -1.94
N GLY A 123 -8.38 19.30 -2.27
CA GLY A 123 -9.03 18.23 -1.50
C GLY A 123 -8.12 17.60 -0.45
N VAL A 124 -8.66 17.34 0.73
CA VAL A 124 -8.03 16.54 1.79
C VAL A 124 -8.95 15.42 2.22
N GLU A 125 -8.39 14.33 2.71
CA GLU A 125 -9.09 13.23 3.35
C GLU A 125 -8.67 13.13 4.81
N TYR A 126 -9.52 12.51 5.61
CA TYR A 126 -9.27 12.25 7.01
C TYR A 126 -9.38 10.77 7.31
N CYS A 127 -8.53 10.29 8.19
CA CYS A 127 -8.62 8.95 8.75
C CYS A 127 -8.06 8.93 10.17
N SER A 128 -8.19 7.78 10.83
CA SER A 128 -7.51 7.54 12.11
C SER A 128 -6.15 6.86 11.89
N VAL A 129 -5.32 6.82 12.92
CA VAL A 129 -4.06 6.08 12.91
C VAL A 129 -4.30 4.60 12.57
N ALA A 130 -5.38 4.01 13.09
CA ALA A 130 -5.75 2.61 12.83
C ALA A 130 -6.10 2.34 11.34
N ASP A 131 -6.49 3.36 10.60
CA ASP A 131 -6.83 3.25 9.16
C ASP A 131 -5.59 3.25 8.25
N ILE A 132 -4.41 3.56 8.78
CA ILE A 132 -3.17 3.48 8.03
C ILE A 132 -2.78 2.02 7.84
N CYS A 133 -2.78 1.57 6.60
CA CYS A 133 -2.50 0.18 6.23
C CYS A 133 -1.02 -0.08 6.01
N GLY A 134 -0.29 0.91 5.53
CA GLY A 134 1.13 0.80 5.25
C GLY A 134 1.80 2.16 5.04
N VAL A 135 3.11 2.18 5.21
CA VAL A 135 3.97 3.37 4.98
C VAL A 135 4.91 3.08 3.83
N VAL A 136 5.08 4.04 2.94
CA VAL A 136 6.05 3.95 1.83
C VAL A 136 7.46 4.08 2.39
N THR A 137 8.28 3.07 2.13
CA THR A 137 9.70 3.03 2.53
C THR A 137 10.64 3.27 1.37
N GLU A 138 10.22 2.95 0.15
CA GLU A 138 11.00 3.15 -1.07
C GLU A 138 10.12 3.57 -2.24
N TYR A 139 10.68 4.45 -3.07
CA TYR A 139 10.10 4.84 -4.36
C TYR A 139 10.92 4.22 -5.49
N ILE A 140 10.27 3.44 -6.34
CA ILE A 140 10.94 2.65 -7.39
C ILE A 140 10.54 3.21 -8.75
N ARG A 141 11.52 3.74 -9.49
CA ARG A 141 11.34 4.30 -10.83
C ARG A 141 12.14 3.51 -11.86
N PRO A 142 11.61 3.30 -13.08
CA PRO A 142 12.37 2.68 -14.15
C PRO A 142 13.62 3.51 -14.49
N GLY A 143 14.76 2.86 -14.69
CA GLY A 143 16.00 3.51 -15.11
C GLY A 143 16.77 4.30 -14.04
N ARG A 144 16.42 4.11 -12.77
CA ARG A 144 17.15 4.71 -11.62
C ARG A 144 17.38 3.68 -10.52
#